data_a6ac104e447464379b7452ccfdd5ee21
#
_entry.id   a6ac104e447464379b7452ccfdd5ee21
#
_cell.length_a   1.000
_cell.length_b   1.000
_cell.length_c   1.000
_cell.angle_alpha   90.00
_cell.angle_beta   90.00
_cell.angle_gamma   90.00
#
_symmetry.space_group_name_H-M   'P 1'
#
loop_
_entity.id
_entity.type
_entity.pdbx_description
1 polymer ?
#
loop_
_entity_poly.entity_id
_entity_poly.type
_entity_poly.pdbx_seq_one_letter_code
_entity_poly.pdbx_strand_id
1 'polypeptide(L)'
;MKVKSALRKGLLMSLTAMMVVGLAGCGGKKAATTGGEKALSGNITGSGSSALLPLVKDAAEAFKKNHKDVSISLNAGGSGTGLKQVSEGSVDMGNSDVPAASKLPKDKAENLLDHKICVMTVATIVNKDVAATVKNLTSQQLKEIFTTKIKNWKEVGGPDEPIVLITRPKTSGTRALFTKYALGGVEEVSNKSLETDNSGLLLQSVAQNKGAIGYVALPYLVKNDTVAAIAIDGVAPTLENTYSGKYNVFGFEHIYTAKDPKPAVKAFLEFIGSADYGKRIEELGY
;
A
#
# COMPACT_ATOMS: atom_id res chain seq x y z
N MET A 1 -54.53 41.03 5.44
CA MET A 1 -55.84 40.41 5.60
C MET A 1 -55.59 39.10 6.32
N LYS A 2 -55.78 39.05 7.63
CA LYS A 2 -57.00 38.57 8.35
C LYS A 2 -57.38 37.15 7.83
N VAL A 3 -57.59 36.06 8.61
CA VAL A 3 -57.92 35.97 10.05
C VAL A 3 -58.09 34.47 10.38
N LYS A 4 -57.65 34.06 11.60
CA LYS A 4 -58.29 33.20 12.61
C LYS A 4 -58.56 31.71 12.34
N SER A 5 -58.05 30.85 13.18
CA SER A 5 -58.51 30.36 14.49
C SER A 5 -59.61 29.33 14.47
N ALA A 6 -59.49 28.21 15.14
CA ALA A 6 -59.90 27.84 16.50
C ALA A 6 -59.87 26.31 16.60
N LEU A 7 -59.19 25.69 17.55
CA LEU A 7 -59.57 25.38 18.94
C LEU A 7 -60.87 24.59 19.12
N ARG A 8 -60.76 23.35 19.67
CA ARG A 8 -61.61 22.70 20.70
C ARG A 8 -61.12 21.27 20.89
N LYS A 9 -60.53 20.89 21.99
CA LYS A 9 -60.94 20.62 23.36
C LYS A 9 -62.05 19.57 23.51
N GLY A 10 -61.77 18.58 24.32
CA GLY A 10 -62.69 17.68 25.02
C GLY A 10 -62.01 16.32 25.23
N LEU A 11 -61.51 15.97 26.28
CA LEU A 11 -61.73 15.85 27.74
C LEU A 11 -62.43 14.51 28.10
N LEU A 12 -61.74 13.78 28.93
CA LEU A 12 -62.14 12.96 30.07
C LEU A 12 -62.59 11.51 29.95
N MET A 13 -61.86 10.74 30.74
CA MET A 13 -62.25 9.82 31.84
C MET A 13 -62.79 8.45 31.44
N SER A 14 -62.53 7.39 32.10
CA SER A 14 -62.03 6.95 33.41
C SER A 14 -61.93 5.43 33.43
N LEU A 15 -60.98 4.90 34.10
CA LEU A 15 -60.98 4.20 35.39
C LEU A 15 -61.43 2.73 35.41
N THR A 16 -60.62 1.97 36.07
CA THR A 16 -60.75 0.86 37.04
C THR A 16 -60.32 -0.51 36.52
N ALA A 17 -59.21 -1.01 36.93
CA ALA A 17 -58.84 -1.85 38.06
C ALA A 17 -59.47 -3.28 38.05
N MET A 18 -58.63 -4.35 38.06
CA MET A 18 -58.50 -5.24 39.19
C MET A 18 -57.52 -6.39 38.92
N MET A 19 -56.74 -6.65 39.94
CA MET A 19 -55.81 -7.75 40.16
C MET A 19 -56.42 -9.15 39.94
N VAL A 20 -55.61 -10.11 39.52
CA VAL A 20 -55.55 -11.45 40.12
C VAL A 20 -54.10 -11.96 40.06
N VAL A 21 -53.65 -12.36 41.23
CA VAL A 21 -52.42 -13.02 41.58
C VAL A 21 -52.50 -14.51 41.14
N GLY A 22 -51.46 -15.00 40.55
CA GLY A 22 -51.28 -16.45 40.29
C GLY A 22 -49.78 -16.78 40.36
N LEU A 23 -49.35 -17.30 41.51
CA LEU A 23 -48.01 -17.87 41.71
C LEU A 23 -47.93 -19.25 41.06
N ALA A 24 -46.72 -19.54 40.65
CA ALA A 24 -45.99 -20.79 40.65
C ALA A 24 -45.60 -21.39 39.27
N GLY A 25 -44.30 -21.49 39.08
CA GLY A 25 -43.71 -22.27 37.99
C GLY A 25 -42.23 -22.00 37.86
N CYS A 26 -41.40 -22.54 38.75
CA CYS A 26 -39.95 -22.63 38.56
C CYS A 26 -39.62 -23.39 37.28
N GLY A 27 -38.87 -22.70 36.40
CA GLY A 27 -38.27 -23.33 35.25
C GLY A 27 -37.14 -22.40 34.75
N GLY A 28 -35.97 -22.49 35.40
CA GLY A 28 -34.80 -21.74 35.02
C GLY A 28 -34.32 -22.10 33.60
N LYS A 29 -34.73 -21.37 32.59
CA LYS A 29 -33.96 -21.21 31.37
C LYS A 29 -33.08 -19.98 31.55
N LYS A 30 -31.78 -20.22 31.82
CA LYS A 30 -30.75 -19.23 31.57
C LYS A 30 -30.98 -18.72 30.14
N ALA A 31 -31.47 -17.51 30.00
CA ALA A 31 -31.34 -16.77 28.77
C ALA A 31 -29.83 -16.66 28.53
N ALA A 32 -29.33 -17.44 27.60
CA ALA A 32 -28.02 -17.18 27.02
C ALA A 32 -28.11 -15.78 26.42
N THR A 33 -27.55 -14.83 27.10
CA THR A 33 -27.16 -13.55 26.52
C THR A 33 -26.11 -13.90 25.46
N THR A 34 -26.55 -14.22 24.26
CA THR A 34 -25.72 -14.06 23.08
C THR A 34 -25.42 -12.58 23.01
N GLY A 35 -24.30 -12.19 23.61
CA GLY A 35 -23.64 -10.94 23.32
C GLY A 35 -23.34 -10.94 21.83
N GLY A 36 -24.24 -10.41 21.03
CA GLY A 36 -23.96 -10.15 19.63
C GLY A 36 -22.75 -9.24 19.60
N GLU A 37 -21.62 -9.75 19.18
CA GLU A 37 -20.46 -8.92 18.86
C GLU A 37 -20.97 -7.80 17.96
N LYS A 38 -20.85 -6.57 18.43
CA LYS A 38 -21.27 -5.41 17.66
C LYS A 38 -20.54 -5.46 16.34
N ALA A 39 -21.27 -5.56 15.23
CA ALA A 39 -20.68 -5.64 13.90
C ALA A 39 -19.63 -4.54 13.74
N LEU A 40 -18.43 -4.93 13.29
CA LEU A 40 -17.33 -4.00 13.10
C LEU A 40 -17.74 -2.96 12.04
N SER A 41 -17.65 -1.68 12.38
CA SER A 41 -18.01 -0.57 11.50
C SER A 41 -17.01 0.57 11.61
N GLY A 42 -16.96 1.41 10.61
CA GLY A 42 -16.12 2.60 10.61
C GLY A 42 -15.47 2.90 9.28
N ASN A 43 -14.69 3.99 9.26
CA ASN A 43 -13.93 4.41 8.09
C ASN A 43 -12.43 4.27 8.36
N ILE A 44 -11.72 3.65 7.44
CA ILE A 44 -10.26 3.50 7.42
C ILE A 44 -9.72 4.33 6.26
N THR A 45 -8.77 5.19 6.55
CA THR A 45 -8.05 5.98 5.55
C THR A 45 -6.58 5.57 5.52
N GLY A 46 -6.04 5.31 4.34
CA GLY A 46 -4.65 4.95 4.14
C GLY A 46 -4.00 5.72 3.01
N SER A 47 -2.74 6.06 3.17
CA SER A 47 -1.96 6.78 2.16
C SER A 47 -0.51 6.35 2.18
N GLY A 48 0.22 6.58 1.08
CA GLY A 48 1.67 6.41 1.08
C GLY A 48 2.21 5.56 -0.05
N SER A 49 2.95 4.51 0.28
CA SER A 49 3.59 3.65 -0.72
C SER A 49 2.65 3.22 -1.83
N SER A 50 3.04 3.51 -3.06
CA SER A 50 2.38 2.95 -4.24
C SER A 50 2.83 1.50 -4.51
N ALA A 51 3.97 1.08 -3.97
CA ALA A 51 4.44 -0.29 -4.11
C ALA A 51 3.60 -1.27 -3.28
N LEU A 52 3.17 -0.87 -2.07
CA LEU A 52 2.27 -1.64 -1.21
C LEU A 52 0.78 -1.55 -1.65
N LEU A 53 0.43 -0.59 -2.50
CA LEU A 53 -0.96 -0.34 -2.87
C LEU A 53 -1.71 -1.54 -3.45
N PRO A 54 -1.12 -2.41 -4.31
CA PRO A 54 -1.80 -3.62 -4.79
C PRO A 54 -2.24 -4.54 -3.66
N LEU A 55 -1.38 -4.78 -2.66
CA LEU A 55 -1.68 -5.63 -1.50
C LEU A 55 -2.81 -5.04 -0.65
N VAL A 56 -2.68 -3.76 -0.24
CA VAL A 56 -3.69 -3.17 0.65
C VAL A 56 -5.05 -2.99 -0.04
N LYS A 57 -5.10 -2.85 -1.38
CA LYS A 57 -6.36 -2.86 -2.14
C LYS A 57 -7.00 -4.25 -2.17
N ASP A 58 -6.23 -5.29 -2.50
CA ASP A 58 -6.72 -6.68 -2.48
C ASP A 58 -7.22 -7.06 -1.08
N ALA A 59 -6.44 -6.73 -0.03
CA ALA A 59 -6.84 -6.93 1.36
C ALA A 59 -8.14 -6.18 1.72
N ALA A 60 -8.28 -4.93 1.28
CA ALA A 60 -9.48 -4.14 1.55
C ALA A 60 -10.72 -4.75 0.89
N GLU A 61 -10.61 -5.22 -0.35
CA GLU A 61 -11.70 -5.92 -1.05
C GLU A 61 -12.08 -7.23 -0.35
N ALA A 62 -11.08 -8.02 0.08
CA ALA A 62 -11.31 -9.27 0.79
C ALA A 62 -11.93 -9.03 2.18
N PHE A 63 -11.41 -8.07 2.95
CA PHE A 63 -11.89 -7.73 4.28
C PHE A 63 -13.35 -7.25 4.29
N LYS A 64 -13.72 -6.41 3.32
CA LYS A 64 -15.08 -5.86 3.19
C LYS A 64 -16.16 -6.92 2.91
N LYS A 65 -15.79 -8.12 2.42
CA LYS A 65 -16.76 -9.22 2.23
C LYS A 65 -17.41 -9.63 3.55
N ASN A 66 -16.62 -9.62 4.63
CA ASN A 66 -17.05 -10.01 5.98
C ASN A 66 -17.38 -8.82 6.88
N HIS A 67 -16.99 -7.59 6.51
CA HIS A 67 -17.15 -6.36 7.27
C HIS A 67 -17.79 -5.27 6.42
N LYS A 68 -19.06 -5.46 6.06
CA LYS A 68 -19.79 -4.59 5.10
C LYS A 68 -19.97 -3.15 5.57
N ASP A 69 -19.95 -2.93 6.88
CA ASP A 69 -20.10 -1.62 7.50
C ASP A 69 -18.74 -0.88 7.68
N VAL A 70 -17.66 -1.46 7.16
CA VAL A 70 -16.34 -0.81 7.12
C VAL A 70 -16.09 -0.25 5.72
N SER A 71 -15.79 1.05 5.65
CA SER A 71 -15.28 1.67 4.42
C SER A 71 -13.77 1.86 4.48
N ILE A 72 -13.08 1.62 3.37
CA ILE A 72 -11.61 1.73 3.28
C ILE A 72 -11.26 2.58 2.07
N SER A 73 -10.57 3.71 2.31
CA SER A 73 -10.09 4.63 1.27
C SER A 73 -8.57 4.66 1.25
N LEU A 74 -7.98 4.37 0.09
CA LEU A 74 -6.55 4.19 -0.07
C LEU A 74 -6.01 5.09 -1.19
N ASN A 75 -4.96 5.87 -0.89
CA ASN A 75 -4.30 6.76 -1.84
C ASN A 75 -2.81 6.44 -1.97
N ALA A 76 -2.27 6.57 -3.19
CA ALA A 76 -0.84 6.56 -3.43
C ALA A 76 -0.28 8.00 -3.34
N GLY A 77 0.97 8.13 -2.88
CA GLY A 77 1.64 9.44 -2.77
C GLY A 77 3.12 9.30 -2.40
N GLY A 78 3.58 8.04 -2.32
CA GLY A 78 4.92 7.67 -1.87
C GLY A 78 5.04 7.59 -0.35
N SER A 79 6.02 6.81 0.10
CA SER A 79 6.25 6.49 1.52
C SER A 79 6.38 7.73 2.41
N GLY A 80 7.11 8.75 1.95
CA GLY A 80 7.28 10.00 2.71
C GLY A 80 5.96 10.74 2.93
N THR A 81 5.06 10.73 1.96
CA THR A 81 3.72 11.33 2.08
C THR A 81 2.87 10.58 3.10
N GLY A 82 2.82 9.24 3.00
CA GLY A 82 2.07 8.41 3.94
C GLY A 82 2.55 8.55 5.37
N LEU A 83 3.86 8.50 5.58
CA LEU A 83 4.48 8.68 6.89
C LEU A 83 4.17 10.06 7.48
N LYS A 84 4.26 11.12 6.68
CA LYS A 84 3.91 12.47 7.12
C LYS A 84 2.43 12.52 7.55
N GLN A 85 1.53 12.06 6.69
CA GLN A 85 0.09 12.15 6.94
C GLN A 85 -0.37 11.34 8.17
N VAL A 86 0.17 10.13 8.38
CA VAL A 86 -0.16 9.35 9.58
C VAL A 86 0.43 9.98 10.84
N SER A 87 1.62 10.59 10.76
CA SER A 87 2.23 11.30 11.91
C SER A 87 1.48 12.56 12.30
N GLU A 88 0.73 13.14 11.37
CA GLU A 88 -0.14 14.32 11.58
C GLU A 88 -1.59 13.92 11.89
N GLY A 89 -1.93 12.63 11.91
CA GLY A 89 -3.28 12.14 12.14
C GLY A 89 -4.25 12.40 10.98
N SER A 90 -3.75 12.78 9.79
CA SER A 90 -4.58 13.04 8.60
C SER A 90 -5.10 11.76 7.94
N VAL A 91 -4.44 10.64 8.18
CA VAL A 91 -4.86 9.29 7.78
C VAL A 91 -4.66 8.31 8.93
N ASP A 92 -5.39 7.21 8.91
CA ASP A 92 -5.28 6.15 9.91
C ASP A 92 -4.06 5.24 9.69
N MET A 93 -3.66 5.05 8.43
CA MET A 93 -2.55 4.19 8.01
C MET A 93 -1.60 4.91 7.06
N GLY A 94 -0.31 4.90 7.39
CA GLY A 94 0.78 5.39 6.56
C GLY A 94 1.57 4.23 5.95
N ASN A 95 1.41 3.97 4.66
CA ASN A 95 2.09 2.88 3.96
C ASN A 95 3.51 3.30 3.56
N SER A 96 4.51 2.45 3.78
CA SER A 96 5.90 2.81 3.50
C SER A 96 6.79 1.62 3.15
N ASP A 97 7.63 1.79 2.12
CA ASP A 97 8.67 0.83 1.70
C ASP A 97 9.95 0.97 2.56
N VAL A 98 9.99 1.95 3.46
CA VAL A 98 11.16 2.26 4.28
C VAL A 98 10.76 2.59 5.71
N PRO A 99 11.67 2.39 6.70
CA PRO A 99 11.40 2.76 8.08
C PRO A 99 11.05 4.24 8.25
N ALA A 100 10.11 4.55 9.15
CA ALA A 100 9.65 5.92 9.42
C ALA A 100 10.80 6.88 9.75
N ALA A 101 11.80 6.42 10.51
CA ALA A 101 12.97 7.20 10.89
C ALA A 101 13.84 7.66 9.70
N SER A 102 13.67 7.05 8.50
CA SER A 102 14.37 7.49 7.29
C SER A 102 13.73 8.69 6.60
N LYS A 103 12.50 9.05 6.98
CA LYS A 103 11.69 10.10 6.33
C LYS A 103 11.11 11.13 7.31
N LEU A 104 11.05 10.80 8.59
CA LEU A 104 10.49 11.67 9.63
C LEU A 104 11.55 12.04 10.68
N PRO A 105 11.39 13.17 11.36
CA PRO A 105 12.12 13.47 12.59
C PRO A 105 11.90 12.36 13.63
N LYS A 106 12.91 12.13 14.47
CA LYS A 106 12.94 11.02 15.44
C LYS A 106 11.71 11.00 16.35
N ASP A 107 11.35 12.13 16.92
CA ASP A 107 10.18 12.30 17.79
C ASP A 107 8.88 11.89 17.11
N LYS A 108 8.70 12.22 15.85
CA LYS A 108 7.51 11.83 15.08
C LYS A 108 7.52 10.34 14.72
N ALA A 109 8.67 9.80 14.32
CA ALA A 109 8.79 8.38 13.98
C ALA A 109 8.54 7.48 15.20
N GLU A 110 9.07 7.83 16.40
CA GLU A 110 8.90 7.07 17.64
C GLU A 110 7.46 7.09 18.18
N ASN A 111 6.64 8.03 17.73
CA ASN A 111 5.22 8.11 18.10
C ASN A 111 4.30 7.24 17.23
N LEU A 112 4.83 6.60 16.20
CA LEU A 112 4.08 5.68 15.35
C LEU A 112 4.31 4.23 15.79
N LEU A 113 3.31 3.38 15.55
CA LEU A 113 3.42 1.93 15.66
C LEU A 113 3.73 1.35 14.28
N ASP A 114 4.80 0.57 14.20
CA ASP A 114 5.28 -0.08 12.97
C ASP A 114 4.67 -1.48 12.84
N HIS A 115 3.92 -1.70 11.78
CA HIS A 115 3.43 -3.01 11.37
C HIS A 115 4.20 -3.45 10.12
N LYS A 116 5.20 -4.30 10.32
CA LYS A 116 5.97 -4.88 9.22
C LYS A 116 5.14 -5.98 8.55
N ILE A 117 4.85 -5.83 7.26
CA ILE A 117 3.88 -6.66 6.53
C ILE A 117 4.57 -7.78 5.74
N CYS A 118 5.44 -7.44 4.80
CA CYS A 118 6.07 -8.41 3.91
C CYS A 118 7.40 -7.87 3.37
N VAL A 119 8.10 -8.73 2.62
CA VAL A 119 9.26 -8.33 1.81
C VAL A 119 8.77 -7.86 0.44
N MET A 120 9.36 -6.81 -0.09
CA MET A 120 9.09 -6.29 -1.42
C MET A 120 10.39 -6.25 -2.24
N THR A 121 10.39 -6.97 -3.36
CA THR A 121 11.49 -6.92 -4.34
C THR A 121 11.31 -5.73 -5.28
N VAL A 122 12.37 -4.97 -5.53
CA VAL A 122 12.39 -3.88 -6.52
C VAL A 122 13.10 -4.35 -7.78
N ALA A 123 12.37 -4.42 -8.88
CA ALA A 123 12.88 -4.84 -10.18
C ALA A 123 13.26 -3.62 -11.04
N THR A 124 14.42 -3.69 -11.71
CA THR A 124 14.73 -2.81 -12.83
C THR A 124 13.90 -3.26 -14.02
N ILE A 125 13.21 -2.33 -14.67
CA ILE A 125 12.36 -2.61 -15.83
C ILE A 125 12.78 -1.76 -17.03
N VAL A 126 12.64 -2.34 -18.21
CA VAL A 126 12.93 -1.67 -19.48
C VAL A 126 11.78 -1.85 -20.46
N ASN A 127 11.71 -0.96 -21.45
CA ASN A 127 10.83 -1.12 -22.59
C ASN A 127 11.14 -2.44 -23.34
N LYS A 128 10.12 -3.07 -23.93
CA LYS A 128 10.28 -4.38 -24.62
C LYS A 128 11.30 -4.35 -25.74
N ASP A 129 11.42 -3.25 -26.47
CA ASP A 129 12.38 -3.12 -27.55
C ASP A 129 13.82 -3.24 -27.03
N VAL A 130 14.12 -2.63 -25.87
CA VAL A 130 15.41 -2.77 -25.19
C VAL A 130 15.61 -4.20 -24.70
N ALA A 131 14.57 -4.78 -24.10
CA ALA A 131 14.63 -6.14 -23.57
C ALA A 131 14.85 -7.22 -24.64
N ALA A 132 14.69 -6.93 -25.92
CA ALA A 132 15.03 -7.88 -26.99
C ALA A 132 16.52 -8.29 -26.94
N THR A 133 17.41 -7.38 -26.59
CA THR A 133 18.87 -7.57 -26.56
C THR A 133 19.47 -7.44 -25.15
N VAL A 134 18.98 -6.51 -24.31
CA VAL A 134 19.51 -6.28 -22.96
C VAL A 134 18.69 -7.05 -21.94
N LYS A 135 19.25 -8.16 -21.43
CA LYS A 135 18.62 -9.00 -20.38
C LYS A 135 19.24 -8.81 -19.00
N ASN A 136 20.39 -8.18 -18.94
CA ASN A 136 21.18 -7.97 -17.75
C ASN A 136 21.98 -6.68 -17.87
N LEU A 137 22.13 -5.99 -16.74
CA LEU A 137 23.08 -4.90 -16.54
C LEU A 137 23.95 -5.22 -15.34
N THR A 138 25.22 -4.83 -15.39
CA THR A 138 26.01 -4.81 -14.14
C THR A 138 25.54 -3.66 -13.26
N SER A 139 25.74 -3.77 -11.95
CA SER A 139 25.44 -2.68 -11.00
C SER A 139 26.19 -1.39 -11.36
N GLN A 140 27.41 -1.50 -11.94
CA GLN A 140 28.14 -0.34 -12.43
C GLN A 140 27.47 0.31 -13.66
N GLN A 141 27.06 -0.49 -14.66
CA GLN A 141 26.32 0.01 -15.83
C GLN A 141 25.01 0.67 -15.42
N LEU A 142 24.27 0.03 -14.49
CA LEU A 142 23.03 0.58 -13.97
C LEU A 142 23.26 1.96 -13.31
N LYS A 143 24.27 2.09 -12.47
CA LYS A 143 24.67 3.35 -11.85
C LYS A 143 25.03 4.41 -12.90
N GLU A 144 25.79 4.05 -13.94
CA GLU A 144 26.19 4.96 -14.99
C GLU A 144 25.03 5.43 -15.87
N ILE A 145 24.04 4.56 -16.09
CA ILE A 145 22.78 4.91 -16.76
C ILE A 145 22.01 5.92 -15.91
N PHE A 146 21.73 5.62 -14.63
CA PHE A 146 20.94 6.50 -13.77
C PHE A 146 21.64 7.81 -13.38
N THR A 147 22.96 7.91 -13.59
CA THR A 147 23.74 9.15 -13.47
C THR A 147 24.00 9.84 -14.81
N THR A 148 23.42 9.33 -15.91
CA THR A 148 23.54 9.84 -17.30
C THR A 148 24.98 9.89 -17.85
N LYS A 149 25.85 9.01 -17.37
CA LYS A 149 27.18 8.76 -17.98
C LYS A 149 27.03 7.90 -19.24
N ILE A 150 26.27 6.80 -19.17
CA ILE A 150 25.81 6.03 -20.32
C ILE A 150 24.48 6.61 -20.78
N LYS A 151 24.37 6.97 -22.06
CA LYS A 151 23.21 7.69 -22.63
C LYS A 151 22.54 6.97 -23.79
N ASN A 152 23.17 5.93 -24.31
CA ASN A 152 22.66 5.15 -25.42
C ASN A 152 22.79 3.66 -25.10
N TRP A 153 21.76 2.88 -25.43
CA TRP A 153 21.74 1.45 -25.15
C TRP A 153 22.84 0.66 -25.85
N LYS A 154 23.35 1.13 -27.00
CA LYS A 154 24.50 0.49 -27.69
C LYS A 154 25.75 0.42 -26.83
N GLU A 155 25.93 1.31 -25.87
CA GLU A 155 27.08 1.32 -24.96
C GLU A 155 27.09 0.12 -24.00
N VAL A 156 25.94 -0.54 -23.87
CA VAL A 156 25.76 -1.75 -23.04
C VAL A 156 25.26 -2.96 -23.83
N GLY A 157 25.46 -2.96 -25.16
CA GLY A 157 25.11 -4.09 -26.04
C GLY A 157 23.64 -4.11 -26.48
N GLY A 158 22.93 -3.02 -26.28
CA GLY A 158 21.55 -2.83 -26.73
C GLY A 158 21.43 -2.20 -28.12
N PRO A 159 20.22 -1.79 -28.53
CA PRO A 159 19.99 -1.11 -29.79
C PRO A 159 20.64 0.28 -29.81
N ASP A 160 20.87 0.85 -31.00
CA ASP A 160 21.28 2.25 -31.11
C ASP A 160 20.08 3.18 -30.84
N GLU A 161 19.75 3.32 -29.55
CA GLU A 161 18.58 4.06 -29.06
C GLU A 161 18.99 4.86 -27.83
N PRO A 162 18.61 6.14 -27.71
CA PRO A 162 18.84 6.94 -26.51
C PRO A 162 18.15 6.33 -25.29
N ILE A 163 18.82 6.38 -24.15
CA ILE A 163 18.24 5.93 -22.87
C ILE A 163 17.28 7.02 -22.33
N VAL A 164 16.04 6.62 -22.06
CA VAL A 164 15.03 7.46 -21.42
C VAL A 164 14.85 7.01 -19.97
N LEU A 165 15.31 7.85 -19.03
CA LEU A 165 15.16 7.57 -17.60
C LEU A 165 13.75 7.89 -17.13
N ILE A 166 13.08 6.93 -16.49
CA ILE A 166 11.82 7.14 -15.78
C ILE A 166 12.09 6.97 -14.28
N THR A 167 11.92 8.04 -13.53
CA THR A 167 12.31 8.11 -12.11
C THR A 167 11.13 8.44 -11.21
N ARG A 168 11.36 8.46 -9.91
CA ARG A 168 10.39 8.77 -8.87
C ARG A 168 10.83 9.98 -8.03
N PRO A 169 9.90 10.74 -7.42
CA PRO A 169 10.24 11.82 -6.51
C PRO A 169 10.94 11.30 -5.23
N LYS A 170 11.61 12.19 -4.52
CA LYS A 170 12.32 11.86 -3.26
C LYS A 170 11.41 11.33 -2.15
N THR A 171 10.10 11.56 -2.23
CA THR A 171 9.10 10.99 -1.32
C THR A 171 8.90 9.48 -1.54
N SER A 172 9.31 8.92 -2.69
CA SER A 172 9.18 7.50 -2.98
C SER A 172 10.11 6.67 -2.10
N GLY A 173 9.57 5.64 -1.46
CA GLY A 173 10.34 4.63 -0.74
C GLY A 173 11.02 3.67 -1.71
N THR A 174 10.34 3.28 -2.80
CA THR A 174 10.92 2.43 -3.86
C THR A 174 12.17 3.07 -4.46
N ARG A 175 12.15 4.40 -4.72
CA ARG A 175 13.35 5.15 -5.10
C ARG A 175 14.45 5.03 -4.06
N ALA A 176 14.11 5.22 -2.78
CA ALA A 176 15.11 5.13 -1.70
C ALA A 176 15.78 3.75 -1.64
N LEU A 177 15.02 2.67 -1.79
CA LEU A 177 15.56 1.31 -1.84
C LEU A 177 16.41 1.08 -3.09
N PHE A 178 15.92 1.52 -4.25
CA PHE A 178 16.66 1.40 -5.51
C PHE A 178 17.98 2.17 -5.47
N THR A 179 17.96 3.43 -5.03
CA THR A 179 19.17 4.25 -4.84
C THR A 179 20.16 3.54 -3.90
N LYS A 180 19.68 3.04 -2.77
CA LYS A 180 20.55 2.42 -1.76
C LYS A 180 21.18 1.11 -2.27
N TYR A 181 20.38 0.21 -2.83
CA TYR A 181 20.79 -1.17 -3.08
C TYR A 181 21.20 -1.43 -4.54
N ALA A 182 20.53 -0.81 -5.52
CA ALA A 182 20.88 -0.97 -6.93
C ALA A 182 21.96 0.01 -7.39
N LEU A 183 21.92 1.26 -6.90
CA LEU A 183 22.87 2.29 -7.29
C LEU A 183 24.02 2.49 -6.28
N GLY A 184 24.08 1.68 -5.21
CA GLY A 184 25.12 1.76 -4.19
C GLY A 184 25.14 3.11 -3.44
N GLY A 185 23.97 3.72 -3.24
CA GLY A 185 23.79 4.98 -2.55
C GLY A 185 24.01 6.24 -3.42
N VAL A 186 24.26 6.06 -4.71
CA VAL A 186 24.42 7.20 -5.64
C VAL A 186 23.05 7.67 -6.10
N GLU A 187 22.77 8.97 -5.92
CA GLU A 187 21.49 9.56 -6.33
C GLU A 187 21.30 9.52 -7.86
N GLU A 188 20.10 9.13 -8.27
CA GLU A 188 19.68 9.21 -9.67
C GLU A 188 19.46 10.66 -10.11
N VAL A 189 19.67 10.93 -11.38
CA VAL A 189 19.52 12.30 -11.95
C VAL A 189 18.06 12.56 -12.27
N SER A 190 17.42 13.48 -11.53
CA SER A 190 16.02 13.82 -11.72
C SER A 190 15.77 14.88 -12.81
N ASN A 191 16.70 15.82 -13.01
CA ASN A 191 16.54 16.91 -13.97
C ASN A 191 16.71 16.52 -15.45
N LYS A 192 17.01 15.26 -15.73
CA LYS A 192 17.18 14.67 -17.07
C LYS A 192 16.33 13.41 -17.24
N SER A 193 15.32 13.24 -16.41
CA SER A 193 14.43 12.08 -16.41
C SER A 193 12.96 12.51 -16.52
N LEU A 194 12.09 11.58 -16.86
CA LEU A 194 10.65 11.72 -16.69
C LEU A 194 10.32 11.25 -15.27
N GLU A 195 10.00 12.20 -14.40
CA GLU A 195 9.61 11.87 -13.02
C GLU A 195 8.11 11.57 -12.93
N THR A 196 7.76 10.48 -12.26
CA THR A 196 6.36 10.01 -12.09
C THR A 196 6.01 9.86 -10.61
N ASP A 197 4.77 10.20 -10.24
CA ASP A 197 4.34 10.24 -8.85
C ASP A 197 4.14 8.87 -8.20
N ASN A 198 3.87 7.83 -9.00
CA ASN A 198 3.59 6.48 -8.47
C ASN A 198 4.09 5.36 -9.39
N SER A 199 4.13 4.13 -8.84
CA SER A 199 4.64 2.95 -9.54
C SER A 199 3.86 2.58 -10.80
N GLY A 200 2.54 2.76 -10.81
CA GLY A 200 1.72 2.46 -11.98
C GLY A 200 2.03 3.40 -13.15
N LEU A 201 2.19 4.70 -12.89
CA LEU A 201 2.59 5.69 -13.90
C LEU A 201 4.01 5.43 -14.39
N LEU A 202 4.95 5.03 -13.51
CA LEU A 202 6.29 4.67 -13.91
C LEU A 202 6.28 3.50 -14.89
N LEU A 203 5.58 2.42 -14.56
CA LEU A 203 5.45 1.25 -15.40
C LEU A 203 4.84 1.60 -16.76
N GLN A 204 3.76 2.38 -16.78
CA GLN A 204 3.13 2.85 -18.01
C GLN A 204 4.10 3.70 -18.85
N SER A 205 4.85 4.60 -18.22
CA SER A 205 5.83 5.45 -18.90
C SER A 205 6.96 4.62 -19.53
N VAL A 206 7.45 3.58 -18.83
CA VAL A 206 8.45 2.65 -19.42
C VAL A 206 7.87 1.90 -20.60
N ALA A 207 6.62 1.43 -20.52
CA ALA A 207 5.96 0.73 -21.61
C ALA A 207 5.77 1.57 -22.87
N GLN A 208 5.50 2.86 -22.70
CA GLN A 208 5.14 3.78 -23.79
C GLN A 208 6.34 4.47 -24.46
N ASN A 209 7.50 4.50 -23.81
CA ASN A 209 8.67 5.19 -24.34
C ASN A 209 9.74 4.19 -24.80
N LYS A 210 10.13 4.26 -26.08
CA LYS A 210 11.27 3.53 -26.59
C LYS A 210 12.52 3.91 -25.81
N GLY A 211 13.42 2.95 -25.61
CA GLY A 211 14.64 3.17 -24.87
C GLY A 211 14.44 3.45 -23.37
N ALA A 212 13.23 3.33 -22.83
CA ALA A 212 12.96 3.63 -21.43
C ALA A 212 13.48 2.56 -20.46
N ILE A 213 13.97 3.04 -19.32
CA ILE A 213 14.34 2.28 -18.14
C ILE A 213 13.77 2.93 -16.89
N GLY A 214 13.36 2.12 -15.93
CA GLY A 214 12.89 2.54 -14.62
C GLY A 214 12.94 1.39 -13.62
N TYR A 215 12.22 1.52 -12.52
CA TYR A 215 12.17 0.50 -11.48
C TYR A 215 10.80 0.46 -10.80
N VAL A 216 10.36 -0.73 -10.43
CA VAL A 216 9.04 -0.95 -9.82
C VAL A 216 9.07 -2.14 -8.87
N ALA A 217 8.14 -2.18 -7.92
CA ALA A 217 7.92 -3.34 -7.08
C ALA A 217 7.44 -4.53 -7.92
N LEU A 218 7.93 -5.72 -7.62
CA LEU A 218 7.63 -6.96 -8.34
C LEU A 218 6.13 -7.25 -8.51
N PRO A 219 5.22 -6.92 -7.56
CA PRO A 219 3.78 -7.11 -7.74
C PRO A 219 3.18 -6.46 -8.98
N TYR A 220 3.78 -5.37 -9.47
CA TYR A 220 3.35 -4.72 -10.71
C TYR A 220 3.65 -5.53 -11.97
N LEU A 221 4.48 -6.57 -11.86
CA LEU A 221 4.92 -7.41 -12.99
C LEU A 221 4.23 -8.78 -13.03
N VAL A 222 3.59 -9.23 -11.94
CA VAL A 222 2.99 -10.57 -11.81
C VAL A 222 2.00 -10.89 -12.94
N LYS A 223 1.22 -9.90 -13.39
CA LYS A 223 0.23 -10.06 -14.50
C LYS A 223 0.42 -9.01 -15.58
N ASN A 224 1.64 -8.52 -15.73
CA ASN A 224 1.94 -7.45 -16.67
C ASN A 224 3.09 -7.84 -17.57
N ASP A 225 2.83 -7.85 -18.86
CA ASP A 225 3.79 -8.17 -19.89
C ASP A 225 4.15 -6.96 -20.78
N THR A 226 3.74 -5.74 -20.41
CA THR A 226 3.98 -4.53 -21.21
C THR A 226 5.42 -4.03 -21.14
N VAL A 227 6.15 -4.41 -20.11
CA VAL A 227 7.57 -4.12 -19.88
C VAL A 227 8.32 -5.42 -19.60
N ALA A 228 9.63 -5.36 -19.51
CA ALA A 228 10.45 -6.50 -19.11
C ALA A 228 11.32 -6.15 -17.90
N ALA A 229 11.36 -7.04 -16.92
CA ALA A 229 12.36 -6.99 -15.86
C ALA A 229 13.68 -7.52 -16.39
N ILE A 230 14.80 -6.90 -15.99
CA ILE A 230 16.14 -7.33 -16.33
C ILE A 230 16.94 -7.69 -15.08
N ALA A 231 17.91 -8.58 -15.25
CA ALA A 231 18.81 -8.99 -14.18
C ALA A 231 19.80 -7.87 -13.82
N ILE A 232 20.29 -7.89 -12.59
CA ILE A 232 21.42 -7.08 -12.12
C ILE A 232 22.54 -8.06 -11.75
N ASP A 233 23.75 -7.85 -12.29
CA ASP A 233 24.91 -8.74 -12.08
C ASP A 233 24.58 -10.22 -12.30
N GLY A 234 23.74 -10.52 -13.29
CA GLY A 234 23.31 -11.88 -13.65
C GLY A 234 22.19 -12.45 -12.77
N VAL A 235 21.70 -11.72 -11.77
CA VAL A 235 20.65 -12.19 -10.86
C VAL A 235 19.30 -11.55 -11.21
N ALA A 236 18.31 -12.38 -11.54
CA ALA A 236 16.97 -11.92 -11.87
C ALA A 236 16.19 -11.48 -10.59
N PRO A 237 15.33 -10.44 -10.71
CA PRO A 237 14.48 -9.96 -9.59
C PRO A 237 13.28 -10.87 -9.37
N THR A 238 13.49 -12.00 -8.72
CA THR A 238 12.44 -12.97 -8.37
C THR A 238 12.30 -13.08 -6.85
N LEU A 239 11.14 -13.53 -6.37
CA LEU A 239 10.94 -13.80 -4.94
C LEU A 239 11.94 -14.83 -4.44
N GLU A 240 12.17 -15.91 -5.19
CA GLU A 240 13.15 -16.95 -4.85
C GLU A 240 14.56 -16.36 -4.64
N ASN A 241 15.03 -15.55 -5.59
CA ASN A 241 16.35 -14.92 -5.48
C ASN A 241 16.43 -13.90 -4.34
N THR A 242 15.34 -13.21 -4.06
CA THR A 242 15.25 -12.27 -2.94
C THR A 242 15.27 -13.01 -1.60
N TYR A 243 14.47 -14.03 -1.43
CA TYR A 243 14.40 -14.81 -0.19
C TYR A 243 15.67 -15.62 0.08
N SER A 244 16.35 -16.08 -0.97
CA SER A 244 17.65 -16.74 -0.84
C SER A 244 18.82 -15.78 -0.64
N GLY A 245 18.58 -14.45 -0.65
CA GLY A 245 19.62 -13.43 -0.50
C GLY A 245 20.53 -13.25 -1.71
N LYS A 246 20.21 -13.85 -2.86
CA LYS A 246 20.95 -13.67 -4.12
C LYS A 246 20.66 -12.31 -4.75
N TYR A 247 19.39 -11.85 -4.70
CA TYR A 247 18.97 -10.54 -5.20
C TYR A 247 18.79 -9.56 -4.04
N ASN A 248 19.58 -8.49 -4.02
CA ASN A 248 19.68 -7.61 -2.84
C ASN A 248 18.89 -6.30 -2.95
N VAL A 249 18.16 -6.06 -4.06
CA VAL A 249 17.35 -4.84 -4.21
C VAL A 249 15.95 -5.10 -3.67
N PHE A 250 15.81 -5.03 -2.37
CA PHE A 250 14.54 -5.27 -1.67
C PHE A 250 14.42 -4.41 -0.42
N GLY A 251 13.23 -4.37 0.13
CA GLY A 251 12.92 -3.77 1.42
C GLY A 251 11.76 -4.47 2.11
N PHE A 252 11.41 -3.98 3.29
CA PHE A 252 10.20 -4.39 3.97
C PHE A 252 9.11 -3.36 3.70
N GLU A 253 7.90 -3.85 3.48
CA GLU A 253 6.71 -3.04 3.47
C GLU A 253 6.17 -2.87 4.88
N HIS A 254 5.84 -1.64 5.22
CA HIS A 254 5.36 -1.24 6.53
C HIS A 254 4.00 -0.54 6.41
N ILE A 255 3.12 -0.78 7.36
CA ILE A 255 1.96 0.06 7.62
C ILE A 255 2.17 0.71 8.99
N TYR A 256 2.23 2.02 9.03
CA TYR A 256 2.35 2.79 10.27
C TYR A 256 0.99 3.29 10.74
N THR A 257 0.75 3.24 12.04
CA THR A 257 -0.47 3.77 12.68
C THR A 257 -0.10 4.62 13.90
N ALA A 258 -1.08 5.34 14.45
CA ALA A 258 -0.98 5.83 15.82
C ALA A 258 -0.81 4.65 16.79
N LYS A 259 -0.33 4.91 18.01
CA LYS A 259 -0.12 3.86 19.04
C LYS A 259 -1.40 3.18 19.50
N ASP A 260 -2.53 3.87 19.41
CA ASP A 260 -3.87 3.30 19.67
C ASP A 260 -4.78 3.54 18.46
N PRO A 261 -4.67 2.70 17.41
CA PRO A 261 -5.49 2.85 16.23
C PRO A 261 -6.95 2.42 16.49
N LYS A 262 -7.85 2.94 15.66
CA LYS A 262 -9.29 2.61 15.70
C LYS A 262 -9.51 1.09 15.64
N PRO A 263 -10.59 0.54 16.26
CA PRO A 263 -10.90 -0.90 16.23
C PRO A 263 -10.93 -1.48 14.81
N ALA A 264 -11.51 -0.77 13.83
CA ALA A 264 -11.55 -1.20 12.44
C ALA A 264 -10.16 -1.29 11.81
N VAL A 265 -9.23 -0.39 12.16
CA VAL A 265 -7.84 -0.44 11.69
C VAL A 265 -7.11 -1.63 12.29
N LYS A 266 -7.26 -1.88 13.60
CA LYS A 266 -6.69 -3.04 14.28
C LYS A 266 -7.13 -4.34 13.59
N ALA A 267 -8.43 -4.52 13.41
CA ALA A 267 -8.99 -5.71 12.77
C ALA A 267 -8.51 -5.89 11.32
N PHE A 268 -8.37 -4.79 10.57
CA PHE A 268 -7.84 -4.84 9.20
C PHE A 268 -6.37 -5.25 9.16
N LEU A 269 -5.55 -4.74 10.09
CA LEU A 269 -4.13 -5.14 10.20
C LEU A 269 -3.96 -6.60 10.65
N GLU A 270 -4.79 -7.07 11.58
CA GLU A 270 -4.84 -8.48 12.01
C GLU A 270 -5.23 -9.38 10.84
N PHE A 271 -6.19 -8.95 9.99
CA PHE A 271 -6.56 -9.67 8.77
C PHE A 271 -5.38 -9.78 7.80
N ILE A 272 -4.68 -8.67 7.51
CA ILE A 272 -3.49 -8.68 6.62
C ILE A 272 -2.39 -9.59 7.19
N GLY A 273 -2.16 -9.56 8.50
CA GLY A 273 -1.15 -10.37 9.19
C GLY A 273 -1.56 -11.82 9.44
N SER A 274 -2.76 -12.25 9.04
CA SER A 274 -3.23 -13.61 9.26
C SER A 274 -2.52 -14.63 8.36
N ALA A 275 -2.35 -15.85 8.84
CA ALA A 275 -1.76 -16.93 8.06
C ALA A 275 -2.56 -17.24 6.78
N ASP A 276 -3.87 -17.09 6.84
CA ASP A 276 -4.76 -17.31 5.68
C ASP A 276 -4.52 -16.29 4.57
N TYR A 277 -4.26 -15.02 4.94
CA TYR A 277 -3.95 -13.98 3.96
C TYR A 277 -2.49 -14.01 3.50
N GLY A 278 -1.58 -14.62 4.26
CA GLY A 278 -0.16 -14.74 3.94
C GLY A 278 0.11 -15.37 2.57
N LYS A 279 -0.60 -16.45 2.22
CA LYS A 279 -0.51 -17.07 0.89
C LYS A 279 -0.89 -16.11 -0.24
N ARG A 280 -1.89 -15.26 0.03
CA ARG A 280 -2.34 -14.27 -0.93
C ARG A 280 -1.28 -13.20 -1.17
N ILE A 281 -0.51 -12.84 -0.16
CA ILE A 281 0.61 -11.91 -0.28
C ILE A 281 1.65 -12.45 -1.27
N GLU A 282 2.03 -13.73 -1.17
CA GLU A 282 2.97 -14.37 -2.12
C GLU A 282 2.41 -14.41 -3.55
N GLU A 283 1.12 -14.73 -3.73
CA GLU A 283 0.45 -14.72 -5.05
C GLU A 283 0.44 -13.32 -5.69
N LEU A 284 0.43 -12.27 -4.88
CA LEU A 284 0.51 -10.90 -5.32
C LEU A 284 1.95 -10.47 -5.69
N GLY A 285 2.97 -11.28 -5.40
CA GLY A 285 4.36 -11.03 -5.76
C GLY A 285 5.20 -10.34 -4.68
N TYR A 286 4.79 -10.45 -3.42
CA TYR A 286 5.53 -9.94 -2.26
C TYR A 286 6.30 -11.04 -1.53
#